data_5322f69bb312ea6b65c2500bf10f5020
#
_entry.id   5322f69bb312ea6b65c2500bf10f5020
#
_cell.length_a   1.000
_cell.length_b   1.000
_cell.length_c   1.000
_cell.angle_alpha   90.00
_cell.angle_beta   90.00
_cell.angle_gamma   90.00
#
_symmetry.space_group_name_H-M   'P 1'
#
loop_
_entity.id
_entity.type
_entity.pdbx_description
1 polymer ?
#
loop_
_entity_poly.entity_id
_entity_poly.type
_entity_poly.pdbx_seq_one_letter_code
_entity_poly.pdbx_strand_id
1 'polypeptide(L)'
;SDEALSRLAFDREQRVRLAVARNRNAPPTALEVLASSASAEIRLLVAEHPRASEPVLQRLLNDRGDRAEQVARGRLPGSGTR
;
A
#
# COMPACT_ATOMS: atom_id res chain seq x y z
N SER A 1 -1.72 -17.83 -2.38
CA SER A 1 -2.88 -17.62 -1.50
C SER A 1 -2.72 -16.31 -0.74
N ASP A 2 -3.83 -15.83 -0.22
CA ASP A 2 -3.80 -14.60 0.55
C ASP A 2 -2.88 -14.71 1.75
N GLU A 3 -2.91 -15.87 2.41
CA GLU A 3 -2.08 -16.05 3.58
C GLU A 3 -0.60 -16.03 3.21
N ALA A 4 -0.25 -16.68 2.11
CA ALA A 4 1.14 -16.70 1.68
C ALA A 4 1.61 -15.28 1.33
N LEU A 5 0.78 -14.51 0.63
CA LEU A 5 1.15 -13.17 0.26
C LEU A 5 1.27 -12.26 1.48
N SER A 6 0.41 -12.47 2.48
CA SER A 6 0.50 -11.70 3.71
C SER A 6 1.80 -11.97 4.44
N ARG A 7 2.26 -13.24 4.43
CA ARG A 7 3.54 -13.57 5.04
C ARG A 7 4.69 -12.92 4.30
N LEU A 8 4.64 -12.97 2.97
CA LEU A 8 5.73 -12.41 2.17
C LEU A 8 5.82 -10.89 2.32
N ALA A 9 4.75 -10.25 2.74
CA ALA A 9 4.79 -8.82 2.99
C ALA A 9 5.76 -8.47 4.13
N PHE A 10 6.08 -9.44 4.98
CA PHE A 10 7.05 -9.25 6.06
C PHE A 10 8.45 -9.72 5.70
N ASP A 11 8.67 -10.18 4.48
CA ASP A 11 9.96 -10.71 4.11
C ASP A 11 11.05 -9.66 4.28
N ARG A 12 12.24 -10.13 4.67
CA ARG A 12 13.37 -9.22 4.89
C ARG A 12 13.84 -8.57 3.61
N GLU A 13 13.68 -9.27 2.49
CA GLU A 13 14.18 -8.77 1.23
C GLU A 13 13.19 -7.81 0.61
N GLN A 14 13.68 -6.62 0.32
CA GLN A 14 12.83 -5.62 -0.31
C GLN A 14 12.30 -6.11 -1.64
N ARG A 15 13.09 -6.90 -2.36
CA ARG A 15 12.67 -7.45 -3.64
C ARG A 15 11.42 -8.29 -3.51
N VAL A 16 11.33 -9.09 -2.44
CA VAL A 16 10.17 -9.91 -2.21
C VAL A 16 8.97 -9.04 -1.85
N ARG A 17 9.17 -8.07 -0.98
CA ARG A 17 8.07 -7.16 -0.61
C ARG A 17 7.56 -6.38 -1.82
N LEU A 18 8.49 -5.99 -2.69
CA LEU A 18 8.12 -5.28 -3.90
C LEU A 18 7.27 -6.16 -4.81
N ALA A 19 7.63 -7.43 -4.92
CA ALA A 19 6.87 -8.37 -5.74
C ALA A 19 5.45 -8.52 -5.20
N VAL A 20 5.29 -8.55 -3.87
CA VAL A 20 3.97 -8.62 -3.26
C VAL A 20 3.17 -7.36 -3.63
N ALA A 21 3.80 -6.19 -3.53
CA ALA A 21 3.12 -4.94 -3.84
C ALA A 21 2.66 -4.89 -5.29
N ARG A 22 3.38 -5.54 -6.18
CA ARG A 22 3.02 -5.58 -7.59
C ARG A 22 2.02 -6.66 -7.93
N ASN A 23 1.79 -7.59 -7.02
CA ASN A 23 0.90 -8.70 -7.28
C ASN A 23 -0.54 -8.22 -7.17
N ARG A 24 -1.29 -8.33 -8.25
CA ARG A 24 -2.67 -7.84 -8.27
C ARG A 24 -3.56 -8.59 -7.30
N ASN A 25 -3.14 -9.77 -6.88
CA ASN A 25 -3.91 -10.58 -5.94
C ASN A 25 -3.51 -10.34 -4.49
N ALA A 26 -2.60 -9.40 -4.23
CA ALA A 26 -2.21 -9.11 -2.86
C ALA A 26 -3.43 -8.68 -2.05
N PRO A 27 -3.70 -9.35 -0.93
CA PRO A 27 -4.88 -9.00 -0.14
C PRO A 27 -4.65 -7.73 0.67
N PRO A 28 -5.72 -7.07 1.12
CA PRO A 28 -5.57 -5.86 1.92
C PRO A 28 -4.70 -6.05 3.15
N THR A 29 -4.69 -7.27 3.74
CA THR A 29 -3.83 -7.52 4.90
C THR A 29 -2.35 -7.38 4.55
N ALA A 30 -1.96 -7.86 3.37
CA ALA A 30 -0.58 -7.69 2.91
C ALA A 30 -0.28 -6.24 2.61
N LEU A 31 -1.23 -5.56 1.96
CA LEU A 31 -1.03 -4.17 1.59
C LEU A 31 -0.93 -3.27 2.81
N GLU A 32 -1.66 -3.63 3.86
CA GLU A 32 -1.61 -2.84 5.09
C GLU A 32 -0.21 -2.85 5.69
N VAL A 33 0.42 -4.02 5.67
CA VAL A 33 1.80 -4.13 6.14
C VAL A 33 2.73 -3.28 5.29
N LEU A 34 2.56 -3.37 3.97
CA LEU A 34 3.44 -2.67 3.05
C LEU A 34 3.23 -1.15 3.06
N ALA A 35 2.06 -0.71 3.51
CA ALA A 35 1.78 0.72 3.56
C ALA A 35 2.72 1.46 4.50
N SER A 36 3.34 0.75 5.43
CA SER A 36 4.29 1.35 6.37
C SER A 36 5.74 1.19 5.92
N SER A 37 5.96 0.75 4.70
CA SER A 37 7.31 0.51 4.21
C SER A 37 8.12 1.80 4.18
N ALA A 38 9.41 1.66 4.44
CA ALA A 38 10.32 2.79 4.29
C ALA A 38 10.53 3.13 2.81
N SER A 39 10.23 2.20 1.93
CA SER A 39 10.42 2.40 0.50
C SER A 39 9.26 3.21 -0.08
N ALA A 40 9.58 4.37 -0.64
CA ALA A 40 8.55 5.19 -1.29
C ALA A 40 7.95 4.46 -2.48
N GLU A 41 8.76 3.66 -3.16
CA GLU A 41 8.28 2.90 -4.31
C GLU A 41 7.22 1.89 -3.88
N ILE A 42 7.48 1.17 -2.79
CA ILE A 42 6.51 0.19 -2.31
C ILE A 42 5.23 0.89 -1.87
N ARG A 43 5.35 2.00 -1.15
CA ARG A 43 4.16 2.72 -0.71
C ARG A 43 3.33 3.22 -1.89
N LEU A 44 4.00 3.67 -2.95
CA LEU A 44 3.27 4.13 -4.13
C LEU A 44 2.52 2.98 -4.79
N LEU A 45 3.15 1.81 -4.89
CA LEU A 45 2.48 0.65 -5.45
C LEU A 45 1.25 0.27 -4.63
N VAL A 46 1.37 0.39 -3.31
CA VAL A 46 0.22 0.12 -2.43
C VAL A 46 -0.88 1.14 -2.68
N ALA A 47 -0.51 2.41 -2.81
CA ALA A 47 -1.50 3.47 -3.03
C ALA A 47 -2.26 3.25 -4.34
N GLU A 48 -1.60 2.69 -5.33
CA GLU A 48 -2.21 2.47 -6.65
C GLU A 48 -2.83 1.08 -6.78
N HIS A 49 -2.69 0.24 -5.76
CA HIS A 49 -3.13 -1.13 -5.86
C HIS A 49 -4.65 -1.22 -5.93
N PRO A 50 -5.19 -2.06 -6.82
CA PRO A 50 -6.65 -2.15 -6.96
C PRO A 50 -7.35 -2.69 -5.71
N ARG A 51 -6.65 -3.45 -4.86
CA ARG A 51 -7.25 -3.99 -3.65
C ARG A 51 -6.92 -3.19 -2.40
N ALA A 52 -6.35 -2.00 -2.55
CA ALA A 52 -6.08 -1.15 -1.41
C ALA A 52 -7.41 -0.69 -0.83
N SER A 53 -7.69 -1.15 0.39
CA SER A 53 -8.93 -0.78 1.07
C SER A 53 -8.78 0.59 1.70
N GLU A 54 -9.91 1.13 2.18
CA GLU A 54 -9.88 2.43 2.82
C GLU A 54 -8.88 2.48 3.98
N PRO A 55 -8.86 1.50 4.90
CA PRO A 55 -7.85 1.52 5.96
C PRO A 55 -6.41 1.51 5.44
N VAL A 56 -6.16 0.80 4.33
CA VAL A 56 -4.83 0.79 3.74
C VAL A 56 -4.47 2.18 3.26
N LEU A 57 -5.39 2.82 2.55
CA LEU A 57 -5.14 4.16 2.02
C LEU A 57 -4.97 5.16 3.14
N GLN A 58 -5.72 5.00 4.24
CA GLN A 58 -5.58 5.89 5.38
C GLN A 58 -4.17 5.82 5.97
N ARG A 59 -3.58 4.63 5.99
CA ARG A 59 -2.23 4.50 6.51
C ARG A 59 -1.20 5.27 5.71
N LEU A 60 -1.51 5.54 4.45
CA LEU A 60 -0.59 6.27 3.59
C LEU A 60 -0.70 7.78 3.77
N LEU A 61 -1.68 8.24 4.53
CA LEU A 61 -1.81 9.66 4.84
C LEU A 61 -0.96 9.96 6.06
N ASN A 62 0.35 10.03 5.86
CA ASN A 62 1.30 10.12 6.97
C ASN A 62 2.09 11.42 6.96
N ASP A 63 1.60 12.40 6.25
CA ASP A 63 2.18 13.74 6.23
C ASP A 63 3.59 13.80 5.63
N ARG A 64 3.95 12.78 4.87
CA ARG A 64 5.24 12.82 4.18
C ARG A 64 5.20 13.67 2.93
N GLY A 65 4.00 13.95 2.43
CA GLY A 65 3.86 14.75 1.23
C GLY A 65 4.35 14.07 -0.03
N ASP A 66 4.53 12.75 0.04
CA ASP A 66 5.06 12.03 -1.10
C ASP A 66 3.94 11.62 -2.07
N ARG A 67 4.35 11.00 -3.16
CA ARG A 67 3.41 10.62 -4.20
C ARG A 67 2.38 9.61 -3.69
N ALA A 68 2.82 8.68 -2.85
CA ALA A 68 1.92 7.68 -2.30
C ALA A 68 0.81 8.34 -1.51
N GLU A 69 1.15 9.34 -0.71
CA GLU A 69 0.15 10.04 0.07
C GLU A 69 -0.83 10.77 -0.85
N GLN A 70 -0.32 11.41 -1.90
CA GLN A 70 -1.18 12.13 -2.83
C GLN A 70 -2.15 11.20 -3.54
N VAL A 71 -1.66 10.05 -3.99
CA VAL A 71 -2.52 9.07 -4.65
C VAL A 71 -3.57 8.54 -3.69
N ALA A 72 -3.16 8.22 -2.46
CA ALA A 72 -4.09 7.70 -1.48
C ALA A 72 -5.17 8.72 -1.17
N ARG A 73 -4.78 9.98 -1.03
CA ARG A 73 -5.74 11.04 -0.73
C ARG A 73 -6.77 11.18 -1.84
N GLY A 74 -6.33 11.05 -3.09
CA GLY A 74 -7.23 11.14 -4.22
C GLY A 74 -8.20 9.99 -4.35
N ARG A 75 -7.84 8.83 -3.76
CA ARG A 75 -8.70 7.64 -3.84
C ARG A 75 -9.66 7.51 -2.67
N LEU A 76 -9.43 8.27 -1.61
CA LEU A 76 -10.29 8.18 -0.43
C LEU A 76 -11.55 9.01 -0.62
N PRO A 77 -12.70 8.47 -0.16
CA PRO A 77 -13.96 9.20 -0.32
C PRO A 77 -13.93 10.50 0.49
N GLY A 78 -14.49 11.54 -0.07
CA GLY A 78 -14.55 12.84 0.59
C GLY A 78 -13.26 13.61 0.53
N SER A 79 -12.20 13.00 0.07
CA SER A 79 -10.91 13.65 0.02
C SER A 79 -10.90 14.68 -1.09
N GLY A 80 -10.53 15.89 -0.75
CA GLY A 80 -10.41 16.93 -1.77
C GLY A 80 -11.72 17.53 -2.24
N THR A 81 -12.82 17.13 -1.64
CA THR A 81 -14.05 17.79 -1.97
C THR A 81 -14.19 19.01 -1.15
N ARG A 82 -14.51 19.78 -1.62
CA ARG A 82 -14.82 20.84 -0.87
C ARG A 82 -14.51 21.64 -1.37
#